data_1e757f0c363d0ce1ce27f9cea886c024
#
_entry.id   1e757f0c363d0ce1ce27f9cea886c024
#
_cell.length_a   1.000
_cell.length_b   1.000
_cell.length_c   1.000
_cell.angle_alpha   90.00
_cell.angle_beta   90.00
_cell.angle_gamma   90.00
#
_symmetry.space_group_name_H-M   'P 1'
#
loop_
_entity.id
_entity.type
_entity.pdbx_description
1 polymer ?
#
loop_
_entity_poly.entity_id
_entity_poly.type
_entity_poly.pdbx_seq_one_letter_code
_entity_poly.pdbx_strand_id
1 'polypeptide(L)'
;LGLVSASGNDQHTPPVTATENPAAAAAWLERNVVESLPSGGLKQKLEQSAAESRPLRVKLGIDPTAPDIHLGFTVVLGKLREFQELGHQVVLIIGDWTARVGDPSGRSATRPQLSVEEINANAETFADQALKVLRSDRLEVRRNGEWLDMPLEKLFGILRTTTVAQVTEREDIANRLRSGTPVSLLELLYPVLQAYDSVAVEADVELGGTDQHFNLLLGRDLQRAFGQQEQVAIELPILTGTDGERKMSKSLGNYIGITEAPAEIYGKTMRVPDSALEEWYGLLVGNPPSDAVTPRDAKRQLARVLVTRFHSETAAAEAESHFDRVIVRGEMPEEIEEGHIASDSEGTVHLPAVLSELFGISRSEARRSISAGGVKLDGAPVAELDLVARELDGKVLQLGPRRHRRIIVD
;
A
#
# COMPACT_ATOMS: atom_id res chain seq x y z
N LEU A 1 -11.10 -14.44 30.33
CA LEU A 1 -9.90 -13.64 30.07
C LEU A 1 -8.85 -14.58 29.47
N GLY A 2 -9.02 -14.92 28.19
CA GLY A 2 -8.04 -15.64 27.39
C GLY A 2 -7.13 -14.61 26.73
N LEU A 3 -5.88 -14.58 27.14
CA LEU A 3 -4.81 -13.87 26.45
C LEU A 3 -4.72 -14.41 25.02
N VAL A 4 -5.12 -13.61 24.04
CA VAL A 4 -4.74 -13.84 22.64
C VAL A 4 -3.22 -13.72 22.62
N SER A 5 -2.55 -14.84 22.39
CA SER A 5 -1.10 -14.93 22.24
C SER A 5 -0.66 -13.91 21.19
N ALA A 6 0.24 -13.01 21.59
CA ALA A 6 0.78 -11.93 20.77
C ALA A 6 1.84 -12.40 19.76
N SER A 7 1.64 -13.57 19.14
CA SER A 7 2.41 -13.99 17.98
C SER A 7 1.58 -13.67 16.73
N GLY A 8 1.88 -12.56 16.06
CA GLY A 8 1.22 -12.11 14.84
C GLY A 8 1.44 -13.04 13.62
N ASN A 9 1.57 -14.33 13.83
CA ASN A 9 1.94 -15.34 12.86
C ASN A 9 0.87 -16.43 12.63
N ASP A 10 -0.19 -16.49 13.43
CA ASP A 10 -1.13 -17.63 13.40
C ASP A 10 -2.02 -17.68 12.14
N GLN A 11 -2.31 -16.54 11.51
CA GLN A 11 -3.18 -16.54 10.33
C GLN A 11 -2.51 -17.12 9.06
N HIS A 12 -1.19 -17.16 9.00
CA HIS A 12 -0.43 -17.68 7.85
C HIS A 12 0.06 -19.13 8.08
N THR A 13 -0.25 -19.75 9.20
CA THR A 13 0.12 -21.13 9.48
C THR A 13 -0.85 -22.09 8.79
N PRO A 14 -0.39 -22.91 7.82
CA PRO A 14 -1.24 -23.84 7.13
C PRO A 14 -1.66 -24.99 8.06
N PRO A 15 -2.91 -25.48 7.95
CA PRO A 15 -3.38 -26.63 8.72
C PRO A 15 -2.79 -27.97 8.27
N VAL A 16 -2.20 -28.00 7.08
CA VAL A 16 -1.61 -29.20 6.43
C VAL A 16 -0.45 -28.77 5.56
N THR A 17 0.46 -29.70 5.23
CA THR A 17 1.45 -29.44 4.19
C THR A 17 0.84 -29.62 2.79
N ALA A 18 1.33 -28.88 1.81
CA ALA A 18 0.84 -28.98 0.43
C ALA A 18 1.03 -30.38 -0.17
N THR A 19 2.07 -31.09 0.24
CA THR A 19 2.39 -32.46 -0.21
C THR A 19 1.48 -33.53 0.41
N GLU A 20 1.03 -33.32 1.65
CA GLU A 20 0.17 -34.30 2.35
C GLU A 20 -1.29 -34.22 1.88
N ASN A 21 -1.80 -33.01 1.63
CA ASN A 21 -3.18 -32.81 1.18
C ASN A 21 -3.32 -31.59 0.26
N PRO A 22 -3.05 -31.73 -1.05
CA PRO A 22 -3.17 -30.62 -2.00
C PRO A 22 -4.56 -29.97 -2.04
N ALA A 23 -5.62 -30.73 -1.82
CA ALA A 23 -6.97 -30.20 -1.84
C ALA A 23 -7.25 -29.30 -0.62
N ALA A 24 -6.80 -29.70 0.58
CA ALA A 24 -6.92 -28.86 1.77
C ALA A 24 -6.00 -27.63 1.70
N ALA A 25 -4.80 -27.78 1.12
CA ALA A 25 -3.89 -26.66 0.87
C ALA A 25 -4.50 -25.65 -0.11
N ALA A 26 -5.11 -26.12 -1.21
CA ALA A 26 -5.81 -25.24 -2.15
C ALA A 26 -6.96 -24.49 -1.47
N ALA A 27 -7.83 -25.19 -0.73
CA ALA A 27 -8.92 -24.58 -0.01
C ALA A 27 -8.44 -23.54 1.03
N TRP A 28 -7.31 -23.78 1.67
CA TRP A 28 -6.69 -22.85 2.60
C TRP A 28 -6.13 -21.61 1.90
N LEU A 29 -5.44 -21.77 0.77
CA LEU A 29 -4.93 -20.66 -0.04
C LEU A 29 -6.03 -19.84 -0.71
N GLU A 30 -7.16 -20.45 -1.06
CA GLU A 30 -8.31 -19.77 -1.67
C GLU A 30 -9.22 -19.06 -0.64
N ARG A 31 -8.87 -19.05 0.65
CA ARG A 31 -9.58 -18.22 1.64
C ARG A 31 -9.37 -16.74 1.35
N ASN A 32 -10.42 -15.95 1.51
CA ASN A 32 -10.41 -14.49 1.30
C ASN A 32 -9.92 -14.08 -0.10
N VAL A 33 -10.10 -14.97 -1.09
CA VAL A 33 -9.84 -14.73 -2.51
C VAL A 33 -11.16 -14.36 -3.17
N VAL A 34 -11.15 -13.39 -4.06
CA VAL A 34 -12.33 -13.01 -4.83
C VAL A 34 -12.56 -13.99 -5.95
N GLU A 35 -11.50 -14.37 -6.67
CA GLU A 35 -11.56 -15.32 -7.76
C GLU A 35 -10.25 -16.09 -7.91
N SER A 36 -10.36 -17.38 -8.32
CA SER A 36 -9.22 -18.25 -8.64
C SER A 36 -9.51 -18.95 -9.98
N LEU A 37 -8.75 -18.63 -11.02
CA LEU A 37 -9.00 -19.06 -12.39
C LEU A 37 -7.85 -19.89 -12.97
N PRO A 38 -8.16 -21.04 -13.60
CA PRO A 38 -9.48 -21.63 -13.72
C PRO A 38 -9.93 -22.26 -12.40
N SER A 39 -11.23 -22.43 -12.21
CA SER A 39 -11.77 -23.13 -11.03
C SER A 39 -11.13 -24.51 -10.86
N GLY A 40 -10.64 -24.79 -9.65
CA GLY A 40 -9.90 -26.04 -9.34
C GLY A 40 -8.47 -26.08 -9.90
N GLY A 41 -8.02 -25.05 -10.62
CA GLY A 41 -6.68 -24.98 -11.21
C GLY A 41 -5.58 -24.98 -10.15
N LEU A 42 -5.79 -24.30 -9.04
CA LEU A 42 -4.82 -24.26 -7.95
C LEU A 42 -4.58 -25.65 -7.35
N LYS A 43 -5.65 -26.41 -7.11
CA LYS A 43 -5.53 -27.80 -6.66
C LYS A 43 -4.71 -28.65 -7.65
N GLN A 44 -4.98 -28.53 -8.96
CA GLN A 44 -4.22 -29.28 -9.98
C GLN A 44 -2.74 -28.90 -9.98
N LYS A 45 -2.41 -27.61 -9.87
CA LYS A 45 -1.00 -27.15 -9.77
C LYS A 45 -0.32 -27.70 -8.51
N LEU A 46 -1.00 -27.74 -7.37
CA LEU A 46 -0.47 -28.30 -6.13
C LEU A 46 -0.26 -29.82 -6.23
N GLU A 47 -1.18 -30.56 -6.85
CA GLU A 47 -1.04 -31.99 -7.13
C GLU A 47 0.17 -32.26 -8.03
N GLN A 48 0.33 -31.47 -9.09
CA GLN A 48 1.48 -31.57 -9.99
C GLN A 48 2.79 -31.22 -9.26
N SER A 49 2.82 -30.14 -8.48
CA SER A 49 3.97 -29.74 -7.67
C SER A 49 4.42 -30.84 -6.72
N ALA A 50 3.47 -31.51 -6.06
CA ALA A 50 3.74 -32.64 -5.17
C ALA A 50 4.30 -33.84 -5.93
N ALA A 51 3.71 -34.21 -7.07
CA ALA A 51 4.15 -35.35 -7.90
C ALA A 51 5.56 -35.14 -8.48
N GLU A 52 5.86 -33.91 -8.90
CA GLU A 52 7.16 -33.55 -9.49
C GLU A 52 8.21 -33.16 -8.43
N SER A 53 7.82 -33.06 -7.16
CA SER A 53 8.68 -32.52 -6.09
C SER A 53 9.28 -31.14 -6.44
N ARG A 54 8.53 -30.33 -7.19
CA ARG A 54 8.92 -29.00 -7.67
C ARG A 54 8.03 -27.94 -7.02
N PRO A 55 8.61 -26.97 -6.27
CA PRO A 55 7.82 -25.88 -5.73
C PRO A 55 7.17 -25.05 -6.85
N LEU A 56 5.93 -24.60 -6.65
CA LEU A 56 5.30 -23.66 -7.56
C LEU A 56 6.04 -22.32 -7.54
N ARG A 57 6.11 -21.66 -8.69
CA ARG A 57 6.59 -20.30 -8.85
C ARG A 57 5.40 -19.34 -8.80
N VAL A 58 5.30 -18.61 -7.69
CA VAL A 58 4.17 -17.74 -7.40
C VAL A 58 4.59 -16.29 -7.62
N LYS A 59 4.06 -15.67 -8.66
CA LYS A 59 4.44 -14.36 -9.14
C LYS A 59 3.56 -13.25 -8.56
N LEU A 60 4.19 -12.13 -8.25
CA LEU A 60 3.56 -10.82 -8.08
C LEU A 60 4.43 -9.75 -8.75
N GLY A 61 3.84 -8.92 -9.61
CA GLY A 61 4.49 -7.72 -10.14
C GLY A 61 4.05 -6.48 -9.36
N ILE A 62 4.99 -5.60 -9.02
CA ILE A 62 4.72 -4.30 -8.38
C ILE A 62 5.54 -3.22 -9.08
N ASP A 63 4.86 -2.20 -9.61
CA ASP A 63 5.50 -1.01 -10.16
C ASP A 63 5.95 -0.08 -9.02
N PRO A 64 7.23 0.30 -8.94
CA PRO A 64 7.77 1.15 -7.88
C PRO A 64 7.43 2.63 -8.13
N THR A 65 6.14 2.94 -8.11
CA THR A 65 5.61 4.29 -8.43
C THR A 65 5.65 5.27 -7.26
N ALA A 66 6.14 4.83 -6.11
CA ALA A 66 6.39 5.64 -4.92
C ALA A 66 7.25 4.84 -3.93
N PRO A 67 8.01 5.48 -3.01
CA PRO A 67 9.04 4.79 -2.20
C PRO A 67 8.52 3.78 -1.18
N ASP A 68 7.24 3.87 -0.75
CA ASP A 68 6.75 3.05 0.35
C ASP A 68 5.74 1.98 -0.09
N ILE A 69 5.69 0.87 0.62
CA ILE A 69 4.59 -0.09 0.58
C ILE A 69 3.54 0.33 1.61
N HIS A 70 2.26 0.34 1.24
CA HIS A 70 1.16 0.62 2.17
C HIS A 70 0.37 -0.65 2.51
N LEU A 71 -0.49 -0.58 3.54
CA LEU A 71 -1.25 -1.73 4.04
C LEU A 71 -2.04 -2.47 2.95
N GLY A 72 -2.55 -1.78 1.92
CA GLY A 72 -3.23 -2.45 0.80
C GLY A 72 -2.37 -3.48 0.08
N PHE A 73 -1.05 -3.23 -0.05
CA PHE A 73 -0.13 -4.23 -0.63
C PHE A 73 0.11 -5.41 0.31
N THR A 74 -0.05 -5.22 1.63
CA THR A 74 0.18 -6.32 2.58
C THR A 74 -0.88 -7.41 2.50
N VAL A 75 -2.02 -7.14 1.88
CA VAL A 75 -3.05 -8.16 1.58
C VAL A 75 -2.49 -9.20 0.61
N VAL A 76 -1.95 -8.75 -0.53
CA VAL A 76 -1.37 -9.66 -1.53
C VAL A 76 -0.04 -10.25 -1.05
N LEU A 77 0.80 -9.48 -0.35
CA LEU A 77 2.04 -9.99 0.24
C LEU A 77 1.76 -11.05 1.33
N GLY A 78 0.69 -10.89 2.11
CA GLY A 78 0.25 -11.89 3.07
C GLY A 78 -0.15 -13.20 2.40
N LYS A 79 -0.86 -13.13 1.27
CA LYS A 79 -1.21 -14.32 0.48
C LYS A 79 0.05 -15.00 -0.10
N LEU A 80 1.02 -14.23 -0.59
CA LEU A 80 2.31 -14.78 -1.02
C LEU A 80 3.04 -15.47 0.13
N ARG A 81 2.98 -14.92 1.35
CA ARG A 81 3.54 -15.55 2.54
C ARG A 81 2.89 -16.90 2.83
N GLU A 82 1.58 -17.04 2.63
CA GLU A 82 0.89 -18.32 2.77
C GLU A 82 1.46 -19.39 1.80
N PHE A 83 1.76 -19.02 0.55
CA PHE A 83 2.44 -19.92 -0.38
C PHE A 83 3.85 -20.31 0.08
N GLN A 84 4.60 -19.38 0.68
CA GLN A 84 5.93 -19.69 1.24
C GLN A 84 5.84 -20.67 2.42
N GLU A 85 4.81 -20.56 3.27
CA GLU A 85 4.61 -21.50 4.39
C GLU A 85 4.31 -22.93 3.89
N LEU A 86 3.70 -23.06 2.72
CA LEU A 86 3.51 -24.35 2.05
C LEU A 86 4.74 -24.83 1.26
N GLY A 87 5.84 -24.09 1.29
CA GLY A 87 7.09 -24.49 0.66
C GLY A 87 7.28 -24.05 -0.79
N HIS A 88 6.41 -23.17 -1.32
CA HIS A 88 6.49 -22.65 -2.67
C HIS A 88 7.45 -21.45 -2.79
N GLN A 89 7.90 -21.17 -4.00
CA GLN A 89 8.81 -20.08 -4.33
C GLN A 89 8.04 -18.85 -4.77
N VAL A 90 8.21 -17.74 -4.05
CA VAL A 90 7.68 -16.43 -4.46
C VAL A 90 8.65 -15.76 -5.43
N VAL A 91 8.12 -15.25 -6.52
CA VAL A 91 8.82 -14.40 -7.51
C VAL A 91 8.21 -13.01 -7.46
N LEU A 92 8.87 -12.10 -6.76
CA LEU A 92 8.50 -10.70 -6.68
C LEU A 92 9.17 -9.94 -7.82
N ILE A 93 8.38 -9.42 -8.75
CA ILE A 93 8.87 -8.62 -9.87
C ILE A 93 8.72 -7.15 -9.53
N ILE A 94 9.84 -6.45 -9.49
CA ILE A 94 9.88 -5.00 -9.45
C ILE A 94 9.77 -4.50 -10.89
N GLY A 95 8.66 -3.86 -11.22
CA GLY A 95 8.33 -3.38 -12.54
C GLY A 95 9.07 -2.07 -12.89
N ASP A 96 10.41 -2.11 -12.90
CA ASP A 96 11.23 -0.93 -13.19
C ASP A 96 11.10 -0.47 -14.65
N TRP A 97 10.75 -1.39 -15.56
CA TRP A 97 10.47 -1.07 -16.95
C TRP A 97 9.00 -0.71 -17.17
N THR A 98 8.05 -1.48 -16.60
CA THR A 98 6.61 -1.21 -16.72
C THR A 98 6.19 0.08 -16.02
N ALA A 99 6.87 0.48 -14.95
CA ALA A 99 6.66 1.78 -14.29
C ALA A 99 6.88 3.00 -15.22
N ARG A 100 7.72 2.87 -16.25
CA ARG A 100 7.95 3.91 -17.27
C ARG A 100 6.72 4.08 -18.17
N VAL A 101 5.96 3.01 -18.35
CA VAL A 101 4.71 2.99 -19.12
C VAL A 101 3.55 3.48 -18.24
N GLY A 102 3.46 2.95 -17.03
CA GLY A 102 2.42 3.21 -16.04
C GLY A 102 1.16 2.37 -16.26
N ASP A 103 0.77 1.65 -15.22
CA ASP A 103 -0.45 0.82 -15.21
C ASP A 103 -1.70 1.69 -15.40
N PRO A 104 -2.50 1.46 -16.46
CA PRO A 104 -3.76 2.15 -16.68
C PRO A 104 -4.90 1.61 -15.80
N SER A 105 -4.75 0.49 -15.09
CA SER A 105 -5.80 -0.20 -14.32
C SER A 105 -6.50 0.73 -13.32
N GLY A 106 -7.84 0.80 -13.42
CA GLY A 106 -8.69 1.56 -12.51
C GLY A 106 -8.48 3.08 -12.56
N ARG A 107 -8.03 3.64 -13.69
CA ARG A 107 -7.73 5.07 -13.84
C ARG A 107 -8.58 5.75 -14.90
N SER A 108 -8.90 7.00 -14.64
CA SER A 108 -9.65 7.87 -15.56
C SER A 108 -8.77 8.79 -16.40
N ALA A 109 -7.46 8.85 -16.16
CA ALA A 109 -6.51 9.72 -16.87
C ALA A 109 -5.10 9.11 -16.94
N THR A 110 -4.32 9.56 -17.93
CA THR A 110 -2.91 9.17 -18.12
C THR A 110 -2.05 9.59 -16.91
N ARG A 111 -1.13 8.73 -16.50
CA ARG A 111 -0.22 8.97 -15.39
C ARG A 111 0.93 9.89 -15.80
N PRO A 112 1.37 10.82 -14.93
CA PRO A 112 2.67 11.46 -15.11
C PRO A 112 3.79 10.41 -15.14
N GLN A 113 4.70 10.53 -16.08
CA GLN A 113 5.85 9.64 -16.17
C GLN A 113 6.86 9.99 -15.07
N LEU A 114 7.34 8.96 -14.37
CA LEU A 114 8.47 9.08 -13.46
C LEU A 114 9.78 9.01 -14.22
N SER A 115 10.81 9.68 -13.75
CA SER A 115 12.17 9.50 -14.26
C SER A 115 12.73 8.12 -13.94
N VAL A 116 13.71 7.68 -14.68
CA VAL A 116 14.39 6.39 -14.44
C VAL A 116 15.07 6.38 -13.06
N GLU A 117 15.61 7.52 -12.65
CA GLU A 117 16.26 7.72 -11.36
C GLU A 117 15.27 7.58 -10.22
N GLU A 118 14.07 8.17 -10.30
CA GLU A 118 13.01 8.04 -9.33
C GLU A 118 12.51 6.58 -9.21
N ILE A 119 12.31 5.92 -10.35
CA ILE A 119 11.90 4.51 -10.40
C ILE A 119 12.95 3.62 -9.72
N ASN A 120 14.24 3.83 -10.01
CA ASN A 120 15.31 3.04 -9.39
C ASN A 120 15.41 3.28 -7.88
N ALA A 121 15.35 4.53 -7.45
CA ALA A 121 15.37 4.87 -6.02
C ALA A 121 14.19 4.22 -5.27
N ASN A 122 12.99 4.25 -5.85
CA ASN A 122 11.83 3.58 -5.27
C ASN A 122 12.00 2.06 -5.25
N ALA A 123 12.55 1.47 -6.33
CA ALA A 123 12.75 0.03 -6.45
C ALA A 123 13.67 -0.56 -5.36
N GLU A 124 14.69 0.19 -4.96
CA GLU A 124 15.62 -0.23 -3.88
C GLU A 124 14.92 -0.44 -2.55
N THR A 125 13.95 0.41 -2.20
CA THR A 125 13.23 0.32 -0.93
C THR A 125 12.15 -0.76 -0.92
N PHE A 126 11.62 -1.15 -2.08
CA PHE A 126 10.49 -2.09 -2.18
C PHE A 126 10.85 -3.51 -1.72
N ALA A 127 12.02 -4.01 -2.11
CA ALA A 127 12.47 -5.35 -1.72
C ALA A 127 12.61 -5.46 -0.19
N ASP A 128 13.23 -4.47 0.44
CA ASP A 128 13.43 -4.44 1.90
C ASP A 128 12.10 -4.36 2.66
N GLN A 129 11.17 -3.56 2.14
CA GLN A 129 9.85 -3.45 2.73
C GLN A 129 9.01 -4.74 2.57
N ALA A 130 9.11 -5.41 1.41
CA ALA A 130 8.44 -6.69 1.19
C ALA A 130 8.93 -7.77 2.18
N LEU A 131 10.21 -7.73 2.58
CA LEU A 131 10.80 -8.62 3.59
C LEU A 131 10.24 -8.42 5.01
N LYS A 132 9.49 -7.33 5.27
CA LYS A 132 8.72 -7.22 6.51
C LYS A 132 7.53 -8.18 6.57
N VAL A 133 7.13 -8.73 5.43
CA VAL A 133 6.01 -9.68 5.30
C VAL A 133 6.49 -11.03 4.79
N LEU A 134 7.36 -11.05 3.78
CA LEU A 134 7.84 -12.26 3.10
C LEU A 134 9.09 -12.85 3.79
N ARG A 135 9.30 -14.15 3.59
CA ARG A 135 10.53 -14.85 3.99
C ARG A 135 11.58 -14.71 2.90
N SER A 136 12.82 -14.51 3.32
CA SER A 136 13.95 -14.38 2.38
C SER A 136 14.38 -15.72 1.74
N ASP A 137 14.20 -16.84 2.45
CA ASP A 137 14.64 -18.17 2.01
C ASP A 137 13.83 -18.74 0.83
N ARG A 138 12.65 -18.17 0.54
CA ARG A 138 11.77 -18.56 -0.56
C ARG A 138 11.29 -17.36 -1.37
N LEU A 139 12.16 -16.38 -1.52
CA LEU A 139 11.91 -15.16 -2.28
C LEU A 139 12.96 -14.98 -3.36
N GLU A 140 12.49 -14.83 -4.60
CA GLU A 140 13.26 -14.41 -5.75
C GLU A 140 12.78 -13.01 -6.11
N VAL A 141 13.64 -12.00 -5.99
CA VAL A 141 13.34 -10.64 -6.42
C VAL A 141 13.96 -10.42 -7.80
N ARG A 142 13.14 -10.02 -8.76
CA ARG A 142 13.56 -9.78 -10.15
C ARG A 142 13.16 -8.36 -10.58
N ARG A 143 13.86 -7.83 -11.52
CA ARG A 143 13.46 -6.59 -12.21
C ARG A 143 13.02 -6.94 -13.62
N ASN A 144 11.86 -6.43 -14.08
CA ASN A 144 11.41 -6.79 -15.42
C ASN A 144 12.20 -6.14 -16.56
N GLY A 145 13.04 -5.17 -16.25
CA GLY A 145 14.08 -4.71 -17.17
C GLY A 145 15.03 -5.80 -17.64
N GLU A 146 15.23 -6.87 -16.89
CA GLU A 146 16.08 -8.01 -17.25
C GLU A 146 15.64 -8.69 -18.57
N TRP A 147 14.35 -8.65 -18.91
CA TRP A 147 13.79 -9.27 -20.12
C TRP A 147 13.02 -8.31 -21.02
N LEU A 148 12.56 -7.16 -20.50
CA LEU A 148 11.85 -6.14 -21.30
C LEU A 148 12.81 -5.19 -22.00
N ASP A 149 14.05 -5.06 -21.54
CA ASP A 149 15.13 -4.41 -22.33
C ASP A 149 15.59 -5.37 -23.44
N MET A 150 14.78 -5.46 -24.49
CA MET A 150 14.93 -6.44 -25.56
C MET A 150 14.99 -5.78 -26.94
N PRO A 151 15.60 -6.47 -27.94
CA PRO A 151 15.52 -6.04 -29.32
C PRO A 151 14.08 -5.90 -29.81
N LEU A 152 13.83 -4.89 -30.65
CA LEU A 152 12.50 -4.58 -31.20
C LEU A 152 11.86 -5.78 -31.92
N GLU A 153 12.66 -6.63 -32.57
CA GLU A 153 12.20 -7.85 -33.24
C GLU A 153 11.53 -8.83 -32.26
N LYS A 154 12.10 -8.97 -31.05
CA LYS A 154 11.54 -9.82 -30.00
C LYS A 154 10.21 -9.22 -29.48
N LEU A 155 10.16 -7.92 -29.31
CA LEU A 155 8.94 -7.21 -28.94
C LEU A 155 7.83 -7.43 -29.97
N PHE A 156 8.14 -7.37 -31.27
CA PHE A 156 7.16 -7.67 -32.33
C PHE A 156 6.63 -9.10 -32.23
N GLY A 157 7.47 -10.06 -31.85
CA GLY A 157 7.04 -11.44 -31.57
C GLY A 157 5.99 -11.52 -30.44
N ILE A 158 6.18 -10.77 -29.38
CA ILE A 158 5.26 -10.68 -28.26
C ILE A 158 3.94 -10.00 -28.67
N LEU A 159 4.03 -8.84 -29.33
CA LEU A 159 2.85 -8.06 -29.72
C LEU A 159 1.94 -8.77 -30.73
N ARG A 160 2.47 -9.71 -31.50
CA ARG A 160 1.65 -10.55 -32.43
C ARG A 160 0.68 -11.48 -31.74
N THR A 161 0.88 -11.78 -30.45
CA THR A 161 0.03 -12.70 -29.70
C THR A 161 -1.26 -12.06 -29.19
N THR A 162 -1.35 -10.71 -29.24
CA THR A 162 -2.47 -9.96 -28.68
C THR A 162 -3.04 -9.01 -29.74
N THR A 163 -4.36 -8.87 -29.78
CA THR A 163 -5.04 -7.97 -30.71
C THR A 163 -5.46 -6.67 -30.01
N VAL A 164 -5.62 -5.59 -30.82
CA VAL A 164 -6.16 -4.32 -30.31
C VAL A 164 -7.55 -4.53 -29.69
N ALA A 165 -8.40 -5.38 -30.30
CA ALA A 165 -9.72 -5.69 -29.77
C ALA A 165 -9.66 -6.21 -28.35
N GLN A 166 -8.79 -7.19 -28.07
CA GLN A 166 -8.59 -7.74 -26.71
C GLN A 166 -8.19 -6.65 -25.71
N VAL A 167 -7.19 -5.83 -26.03
CA VAL A 167 -6.70 -4.80 -25.09
C VAL A 167 -7.75 -3.72 -24.83
N THR A 168 -8.59 -3.41 -25.82
CA THR A 168 -9.65 -2.40 -25.70
C THR A 168 -10.93 -2.92 -25.03
N GLU A 169 -11.04 -4.23 -24.77
CA GLU A 169 -12.11 -4.82 -23.93
C GLU A 169 -11.97 -4.46 -22.45
N ARG A 170 -10.79 -4.04 -21.99
CA ARG A 170 -10.61 -3.55 -20.63
C ARG A 170 -11.58 -2.40 -20.35
N GLU A 171 -12.30 -2.51 -19.25
CA GLU A 171 -13.39 -1.59 -18.92
C GLU A 171 -12.92 -0.13 -18.83
N ASP A 172 -11.76 0.12 -18.20
CA ASP A 172 -11.16 1.45 -18.06
C ASP A 172 -10.76 2.06 -19.41
N ILE A 173 -10.14 1.27 -20.29
CA ILE A 173 -9.79 1.69 -21.66
C ILE A 173 -11.05 1.92 -22.48
N ALA A 174 -12.00 0.98 -22.46
CA ALA A 174 -13.26 1.08 -23.17
C ALA A 174 -14.07 2.33 -22.75
N ASN A 175 -14.10 2.63 -21.45
CA ASN A 175 -14.78 3.81 -20.91
C ASN A 175 -14.12 5.11 -21.39
N ARG A 176 -12.80 5.17 -21.38
CA ARG A 176 -12.03 6.34 -21.86
C ARG A 176 -12.23 6.54 -23.37
N LEU A 177 -12.16 5.48 -24.18
CA LEU A 177 -12.40 5.57 -25.62
C LEU A 177 -13.84 6.04 -25.92
N ARG A 178 -14.85 5.54 -25.19
CA ARG A 178 -16.25 5.96 -25.37
C ARG A 178 -16.49 7.42 -24.96
N SER A 179 -15.79 7.89 -23.94
CA SER A 179 -15.90 9.30 -23.47
C SER A 179 -15.03 10.27 -24.26
N GLY A 180 -14.25 9.81 -25.23
CA GLY A 180 -13.31 10.65 -25.98
C GLY A 180 -12.07 11.07 -25.15
N THR A 181 -11.83 10.46 -24.00
CA THR A 181 -10.62 10.68 -23.19
C THR A 181 -9.43 10.02 -23.87
N PRO A 182 -8.31 10.71 -24.06
CA PRO A 182 -7.15 10.16 -24.75
C PRO A 182 -6.62 8.90 -24.08
N VAL A 183 -6.27 7.90 -24.91
CA VAL A 183 -5.56 6.68 -24.51
C VAL A 183 -4.28 6.61 -25.33
N SER A 184 -3.15 6.52 -24.68
CA SER A 184 -1.84 6.38 -25.33
C SER A 184 -1.66 4.96 -25.90
N LEU A 185 -0.97 4.82 -27.05
CA LEU A 185 -0.56 3.50 -27.54
C LEU A 185 0.30 2.75 -26.50
N LEU A 186 1.08 3.48 -25.73
CA LEU A 186 1.94 2.90 -24.69
C LEU A 186 1.10 2.27 -23.55
N GLU A 187 -0.02 2.91 -23.17
CA GLU A 187 -0.96 2.33 -22.19
C GLU A 187 -1.60 1.04 -22.69
N LEU A 188 -1.82 0.89 -24.01
CA LEU A 188 -2.32 -0.36 -24.61
C LEU A 188 -1.27 -1.49 -24.57
N LEU A 189 0.02 -1.16 -24.50
CA LEU A 189 1.09 -2.14 -24.40
C LEU A 189 1.31 -2.65 -22.97
N TYR A 190 0.97 -1.86 -21.95
CA TYR A 190 1.21 -2.22 -20.56
C TYR A 190 0.75 -3.64 -20.19
N PRO A 191 -0.51 -4.05 -20.47
CA PRO A 191 -0.98 -5.39 -20.14
C PRO A 191 -0.15 -6.51 -20.78
N VAL A 192 0.32 -6.27 -22.02
CA VAL A 192 1.13 -7.24 -22.76
C VAL A 192 2.53 -7.39 -22.14
N LEU A 193 3.11 -6.30 -21.66
CA LEU A 193 4.40 -6.32 -20.98
C LEU A 193 4.31 -7.06 -19.63
N GLN A 194 3.27 -6.78 -18.83
CA GLN A 194 3.00 -7.53 -17.59
C GLN A 194 2.73 -9.02 -17.85
N ALA A 195 1.97 -9.33 -18.90
CA ALA A 195 1.70 -10.70 -19.30
C ALA A 195 2.98 -11.45 -19.69
N TYR A 196 3.93 -10.75 -20.36
CA TYR A 196 5.21 -11.34 -20.70
C TYR A 196 6.09 -11.61 -19.48
N ASP A 197 5.93 -10.87 -18.38
CA ASP A 197 6.59 -11.18 -17.10
C ASP A 197 6.30 -12.63 -16.67
N SER A 198 5.05 -13.10 -16.85
CA SER A 198 4.65 -14.46 -16.50
C SER A 198 5.36 -15.52 -17.36
N VAL A 199 5.56 -15.21 -18.64
CA VAL A 199 6.34 -16.06 -19.57
C VAL A 199 7.81 -16.08 -19.16
N ALA A 200 8.39 -14.91 -18.85
CA ALA A 200 9.81 -14.78 -18.53
C ALA A 200 10.20 -15.51 -17.25
N VAL A 201 9.32 -15.54 -16.25
CA VAL A 201 9.58 -16.21 -14.97
C VAL A 201 8.95 -17.61 -14.89
N GLU A 202 8.30 -18.09 -15.93
CA GLU A 202 7.59 -19.38 -15.95
C GLU A 202 6.64 -19.52 -14.74
N ALA A 203 5.75 -18.54 -14.57
CA ALA A 203 4.88 -18.48 -13.41
C ALA A 203 3.86 -19.65 -13.41
N ASP A 204 3.72 -20.32 -12.28
CA ASP A 204 2.66 -21.33 -12.06
C ASP A 204 1.38 -20.68 -11.51
N VAL A 205 1.54 -19.59 -10.74
CA VAL A 205 0.47 -18.82 -10.13
C VAL A 205 0.82 -17.33 -10.21
N GLU A 206 -0.13 -16.49 -10.53
CA GLU A 206 0.01 -15.02 -10.44
C GLU A 206 -1.07 -14.45 -9.54
N LEU A 207 -0.67 -13.57 -8.61
CA LEU A 207 -1.56 -12.86 -7.72
C LEU A 207 -1.72 -11.40 -8.16
N GLY A 208 -2.93 -10.86 -7.97
CA GLY A 208 -3.22 -9.44 -8.17
C GLY A 208 -4.46 -9.00 -7.41
N GLY A 209 -4.70 -7.69 -7.34
CA GLY A 209 -5.99 -7.16 -6.92
C GLY A 209 -7.05 -7.36 -8.01
N THR A 210 -8.32 -7.20 -7.65
CA THR A 210 -9.44 -7.31 -8.63
C THR A 210 -9.31 -6.35 -9.81
N ASP A 211 -8.59 -5.24 -9.66
CA ASP A 211 -8.27 -4.31 -10.76
C ASP A 211 -7.26 -4.88 -11.77
N GLN A 212 -6.61 -6.00 -11.46
CA GLN A 212 -5.66 -6.69 -12.33
C GLN A 212 -6.26 -7.84 -13.16
N HIS A 213 -7.56 -8.12 -13.03
CA HIS A 213 -8.25 -9.24 -13.68
C HIS A 213 -7.82 -9.47 -15.13
N PHE A 214 -7.96 -8.44 -15.97
CA PHE A 214 -7.57 -8.52 -17.38
C PHE A 214 -6.09 -8.88 -17.57
N ASN A 215 -5.20 -8.26 -16.82
CA ASN A 215 -3.76 -8.46 -16.94
C ASN A 215 -3.36 -9.90 -16.57
N LEU A 216 -3.97 -10.44 -15.51
CA LEU A 216 -3.73 -11.82 -15.04
C LEU A 216 -4.18 -12.85 -16.10
N LEU A 217 -5.34 -12.64 -16.72
CA LEU A 217 -5.85 -13.51 -17.79
C LEU A 217 -5.00 -13.41 -19.07
N LEU A 218 -4.56 -12.22 -19.43
CA LEU A 218 -3.67 -12.04 -20.58
C LEU A 218 -2.33 -12.77 -20.36
N GLY A 219 -1.84 -12.84 -19.10
CA GLY A 219 -0.67 -13.64 -18.75
C GLY A 219 -0.81 -15.11 -19.13
N ARG A 220 -1.99 -15.70 -18.88
CA ARG A 220 -2.33 -17.08 -19.25
C ARG A 220 -2.32 -17.26 -20.77
N ASP A 221 -2.93 -16.32 -21.50
CA ASP A 221 -2.99 -16.39 -22.96
C ASP A 221 -1.60 -16.28 -23.59
N LEU A 222 -0.74 -15.42 -23.05
CA LEU A 222 0.66 -15.32 -23.50
C LEU A 222 1.43 -16.61 -23.22
N GLN A 223 1.35 -17.17 -22.02
CA GLN A 223 2.01 -18.44 -21.71
C GLN A 223 1.61 -19.54 -22.71
N ARG A 224 0.30 -19.65 -23.01
CA ARG A 224 -0.19 -20.58 -24.04
C ARG A 224 0.42 -20.31 -25.40
N ALA A 225 0.49 -19.05 -25.82
CA ALA A 225 1.08 -18.64 -27.11
C ALA A 225 2.58 -18.96 -27.20
N PHE A 226 3.27 -18.95 -26.06
CA PHE A 226 4.68 -19.32 -25.94
C PHE A 226 4.91 -20.80 -25.65
N GLY A 227 3.86 -21.64 -25.67
CA GLY A 227 3.95 -23.09 -25.45
C GLY A 227 4.21 -23.49 -24.00
N GLN A 228 4.00 -22.59 -23.06
CA GLN A 228 4.08 -22.87 -21.62
C GLN A 228 2.73 -23.33 -21.06
N GLN A 229 2.78 -24.01 -19.91
CA GLN A 229 1.59 -24.31 -19.14
C GLN A 229 1.06 -23.03 -18.49
N GLU A 230 -0.25 -22.79 -18.65
CA GLU A 230 -0.89 -21.59 -18.12
C GLU A 230 -0.85 -21.53 -16.59
N GLN A 231 -0.60 -20.33 -16.07
CA GLN A 231 -0.66 -20.04 -14.64
C GLN A 231 -2.09 -20.06 -14.10
N VAL A 232 -2.24 -20.20 -12.80
CA VAL A 232 -3.48 -19.89 -12.07
C VAL A 232 -3.47 -18.42 -11.74
N ALA A 233 -4.55 -17.72 -12.10
CA ALA A 233 -4.76 -16.32 -11.71
C ALA A 233 -5.55 -16.27 -10.40
N ILE A 234 -5.03 -15.57 -9.39
CA ILE A 234 -5.69 -15.40 -8.09
C ILE A 234 -5.92 -13.92 -7.84
N GLU A 235 -7.19 -13.55 -7.68
CA GLU A 235 -7.62 -12.19 -7.42
C GLU A 235 -7.96 -11.98 -5.96
N LEU A 236 -7.35 -10.95 -5.39
CA LEU A 236 -7.55 -10.57 -4.01
C LEU A 236 -8.38 -9.29 -3.90
N PRO A 237 -9.15 -9.14 -2.84
CA PRO A 237 -9.88 -7.91 -2.59
C PRO A 237 -8.92 -6.74 -2.38
N ILE A 238 -9.35 -5.56 -2.80
CA ILE A 238 -8.60 -4.32 -2.66
C ILE A 238 -9.03 -3.67 -1.35
N LEU A 239 -8.08 -3.43 -0.46
CA LEU A 239 -8.32 -2.77 0.81
C LEU A 239 -8.76 -1.32 0.60
N THR A 240 -9.84 -0.90 1.25
CA THR A 240 -10.26 0.50 1.30
C THR A 240 -9.26 1.35 2.08
N GLY A 241 -9.15 2.62 1.74
CA GLY A 241 -8.28 3.55 2.43
C GLY A 241 -8.82 3.99 3.79
N THR A 242 -8.10 4.90 4.44
CA THR A 242 -8.50 5.50 5.72
C THR A 242 -9.79 6.33 5.65
N ASP A 243 -10.30 6.61 4.44
CA ASP A 243 -11.61 7.22 4.18
C ASP A 243 -12.76 6.20 4.24
N GLY A 244 -12.47 4.89 4.16
CA GLY A 244 -13.45 3.81 4.22
C GLY A 244 -14.33 3.67 2.98
N GLU A 245 -14.02 4.35 1.88
CA GLU A 245 -14.83 4.37 0.66
C GLU A 245 -14.01 3.98 -0.58
N ARG A 246 -12.89 4.68 -0.80
CA ARG A 246 -12.04 4.48 -1.99
C ARG A 246 -10.91 3.53 -1.68
N LYS A 247 -10.41 2.85 -2.72
CA LYS A 247 -9.22 2.01 -2.58
C LYS A 247 -8.07 2.77 -1.92
N MET A 248 -7.32 2.09 -1.07
CA MET A 248 -6.13 2.67 -0.46
C MET A 248 -5.10 3.04 -1.53
N SER A 249 -4.71 4.30 -1.55
CA SER A 249 -3.76 4.81 -2.54
C SER A 249 -3.02 6.04 -2.03
N LYS A 250 -1.74 6.13 -2.35
CA LYS A 250 -0.91 7.31 -2.04
C LYS A 250 -1.40 8.56 -2.76
N SER A 251 -1.79 8.45 -4.02
CA SER A 251 -2.31 9.57 -4.80
C SER A 251 -3.60 10.16 -4.25
N LEU A 252 -4.34 9.39 -3.44
CA LEU A 252 -5.56 9.82 -2.77
C LEU A 252 -5.30 10.31 -1.33
N GLY A 253 -4.09 10.12 -0.80
CA GLY A 253 -3.73 10.51 0.57
C GLY A 253 -4.45 9.70 1.66
N ASN A 254 -5.11 8.59 1.30
CA ASN A 254 -5.91 7.74 2.18
C ASN A 254 -5.20 6.44 2.58
N TYR A 255 -3.87 6.46 2.68
CA TYR A 255 -3.06 5.27 2.92
C TYR A 255 -2.35 5.29 4.28
N ILE A 256 -1.90 4.12 4.71
CA ILE A 256 -0.96 3.91 5.81
C ILE A 256 0.23 3.13 5.25
N GLY A 257 1.42 3.76 5.28
CA GLY A 257 2.68 3.10 4.91
C GLY A 257 3.18 2.18 6.02
N ILE A 258 3.74 1.03 5.66
CA ILE A 258 4.23 0.06 6.65
C ILE A 258 5.53 0.48 7.33
N THR A 259 6.16 1.54 6.84
CA THR A 259 7.40 2.13 7.38
C THR A 259 7.14 3.48 8.07
N GLU A 260 5.91 3.94 8.12
CA GLU A 260 5.56 5.15 8.85
C GLU A 260 5.86 5.01 10.36
N ALA A 261 6.07 6.14 11.03
CA ALA A 261 6.27 6.14 12.47
C ALA A 261 5.12 5.44 13.22
N PRO A 262 5.39 4.72 14.30
CA PRO A 262 4.38 3.98 15.09
C PRO A 262 3.16 4.83 15.47
N ALA A 263 3.37 6.08 15.89
CA ALA A 263 2.30 7.01 16.26
C ALA A 263 1.42 7.40 15.06
N GLU A 264 2.00 7.50 13.86
CA GLU A 264 1.26 7.79 12.62
C GLU A 264 0.40 6.60 12.20
N ILE A 265 0.98 5.39 12.19
CA ILE A 265 0.21 4.16 11.89
C ILE A 265 -0.96 4.03 12.87
N TYR A 266 -0.72 4.21 14.18
CA TYR A 266 -1.75 4.14 15.21
C TYR A 266 -2.83 5.21 14.99
N GLY A 267 -2.42 6.46 14.87
CA GLY A 267 -3.33 7.60 14.71
C GLY A 267 -4.17 7.54 13.43
N LYS A 268 -3.61 7.09 12.31
CA LYS A 268 -4.33 6.90 11.06
C LYS A 268 -5.34 5.75 11.16
N THR A 269 -4.96 4.63 11.80
CA THR A 269 -5.86 3.50 12.05
C THR A 269 -7.06 3.92 12.91
N MET A 270 -6.86 4.72 13.93
CA MET A 270 -7.93 5.24 14.78
C MET A 270 -8.96 6.13 14.04
N ARG A 271 -8.60 6.66 12.86
CA ARG A 271 -9.50 7.49 12.03
C ARG A 271 -10.32 6.72 11.02
N VAL A 272 -10.02 5.45 10.80
CA VAL A 272 -10.76 4.58 9.88
C VAL A 272 -12.24 4.55 10.30
N PRO A 273 -13.21 4.71 9.38
CA PRO A 273 -14.63 4.62 9.70
C PRO A 273 -15.01 3.25 10.29
N ASP A 274 -16.02 3.23 11.16
CA ASP A 274 -16.48 2.00 11.80
C ASP A 274 -16.98 0.98 10.77
N SER A 275 -17.56 1.45 9.66
CA SER A 275 -18.06 0.62 8.57
C SER A 275 -16.95 -0.15 7.82
N ALA A 276 -15.70 0.29 7.88
CA ALA A 276 -14.59 -0.38 7.23
C ALA A 276 -13.87 -1.40 8.13
N LEU A 277 -14.21 -1.48 9.42
CA LEU A 277 -13.48 -2.31 10.38
C LEU A 277 -13.56 -3.81 10.06
N GLU A 278 -14.72 -4.32 9.64
CA GLU A 278 -14.87 -5.72 9.28
C GLU A 278 -13.96 -6.12 8.13
N GLU A 279 -13.92 -5.30 7.07
CA GLU A 279 -13.02 -5.48 5.93
C GLU A 279 -11.54 -5.44 6.36
N TRP A 280 -11.16 -4.41 7.14
CA TRP A 280 -9.78 -4.24 7.57
C TRP A 280 -9.31 -5.39 8.46
N TYR A 281 -10.15 -5.86 9.37
CA TYR A 281 -9.83 -7.04 10.17
C TYR A 281 -9.72 -8.29 9.30
N GLY A 282 -10.71 -8.53 8.44
CA GLY A 282 -10.73 -9.71 7.56
C GLY A 282 -9.49 -9.81 6.67
N LEU A 283 -9.03 -8.68 6.12
CA LEU A 283 -7.91 -8.65 5.17
C LEU A 283 -6.53 -8.53 5.82
N LEU A 284 -6.43 -7.86 6.97
CA LEU A 284 -5.14 -7.57 7.59
C LEU A 284 -4.81 -8.48 8.78
N VAL A 285 -5.83 -8.96 9.50
CA VAL A 285 -5.68 -9.73 10.76
C VAL A 285 -6.30 -11.13 10.66
N GLY A 286 -7.29 -11.31 9.79
CA GLY A 286 -7.96 -12.59 9.55
C GLY A 286 -9.20 -12.85 10.41
N ASN A 287 -9.30 -12.27 11.59
CA ASN A 287 -10.44 -12.46 12.49
C ASN A 287 -11.04 -11.10 12.90
N PRO A 288 -12.31 -10.82 12.57
CA PRO A 288 -12.97 -9.62 13.05
C PRO A 288 -13.12 -9.67 14.57
N PRO A 289 -13.18 -8.50 15.24
CA PRO A 289 -13.46 -8.47 16.68
C PRO A 289 -14.84 -9.07 16.96
N SER A 290 -15.03 -9.60 18.19
CA SER A 290 -16.36 -10.08 18.60
C SER A 290 -17.34 -8.90 18.67
N ASP A 291 -18.62 -9.15 18.46
CA ASP A 291 -19.70 -8.15 18.55
C ASP A 291 -19.80 -7.45 19.94
N ALA A 292 -19.15 -8.02 20.95
CA ALA A 292 -19.07 -7.43 22.29
C ALA A 292 -18.04 -6.29 22.41
N VAL A 293 -17.18 -6.07 21.39
CA VAL A 293 -16.14 -5.05 21.40
C VAL A 293 -16.67 -3.76 20.78
N THR A 294 -16.47 -2.64 21.46
CA THR A 294 -16.87 -1.34 20.88
C THR A 294 -16.02 -1.00 19.65
N PRO A 295 -16.55 -0.25 18.65
CA PRO A 295 -15.77 0.16 17.49
C PRO A 295 -14.47 0.89 17.87
N ARG A 296 -14.49 1.69 18.93
CA ARG A 296 -13.29 2.36 19.46
C ARG A 296 -12.25 1.36 19.92
N ASP A 297 -12.66 0.36 20.68
CA ASP A 297 -11.73 -0.65 21.22
C ASP A 297 -11.23 -1.58 20.11
N ALA A 298 -12.09 -1.90 19.14
CA ALA A 298 -11.70 -2.61 17.92
C ALA A 298 -10.61 -1.84 17.15
N LYS A 299 -10.76 -0.53 16.93
CA LYS A 299 -9.71 0.29 16.29
C LYS A 299 -8.42 0.29 17.08
N ARG A 300 -8.48 0.39 18.42
CA ARG A 300 -7.29 0.32 19.27
C ARG A 300 -6.56 -1.03 19.13
N GLN A 301 -7.31 -2.14 19.15
CA GLN A 301 -6.74 -3.47 18.94
C GLN A 301 -6.10 -3.59 17.57
N LEU A 302 -6.81 -3.16 16.51
CA LEU A 302 -6.27 -3.16 15.15
C LEU A 302 -4.98 -2.33 15.04
N ALA A 303 -4.98 -1.10 15.58
CA ALA A 303 -3.83 -0.22 15.57
C ALA A 303 -2.62 -0.85 16.29
N ARG A 304 -2.85 -1.47 17.45
CA ARG A 304 -1.79 -2.20 18.18
C ARG A 304 -1.23 -3.37 17.36
N VAL A 305 -2.09 -4.17 16.74
CA VAL A 305 -1.67 -5.30 15.89
C VAL A 305 -0.83 -4.80 14.71
N LEU A 306 -1.27 -3.74 14.03
CA LEU A 306 -0.54 -3.18 12.89
C LEU A 306 0.82 -2.61 13.29
N VAL A 307 0.89 -1.83 14.36
CA VAL A 307 2.16 -1.31 14.85
C VAL A 307 3.08 -2.43 15.33
N THR A 308 2.56 -3.42 16.06
CA THR A 308 3.36 -4.58 16.50
C THR A 308 3.94 -5.33 15.29
N ARG A 309 3.14 -5.55 14.25
CA ARG A 309 3.56 -6.28 13.03
C ARG A 309 4.72 -5.63 12.29
N PHE A 310 4.73 -4.31 12.17
CA PHE A 310 5.72 -3.59 11.36
C PHE A 310 6.86 -2.97 12.17
N HIS A 311 6.69 -2.86 13.49
CA HIS A 311 7.69 -2.33 14.42
C HIS A 311 7.91 -3.29 15.59
N SER A 312 7.22 -3.06 16.74
CA SER A 312 7.34 -3.92 17.93
C SER A 312 6.13 -3.74 18.86
N GLU A 313 5.99 -4.65 19.82
CA GLU A 313 4.97 -4.55 20.87
C GLU A 313 5.21 -3.32 21.77
N THR A 314 6.47 -3.02 22.06
CA THR A 314 6.85 -1.81 22.82
C THR A 314 6.44 -0.54 22.07
N ALA A 315 6.75 -0.44 20.78
CA ALA A 315 6.35 0.69 19.94
C ALA A 315 4.83 0.85 19.85
N ALA A 316 4.08 -0.27 19.85
CA ALA A 316 2.61 -0.22 19.86
C ALA A 316 2.07 0.35 21.18
N ALA A 317 2.63 -0.04 22.33
CA ALA A 317 2.24 0.48 23.63
C ALA A 317 2.57 1.98 23.77
N GLU A 318 3.72 2.40 23.27
CA GLU A 318 4.16 3.80 23.26
C GLU A 318 3.26 4.65 22.34
N ALA A 319 2.92 4.15 21.14
CA ALA A 319 2.03 4.83 20.21
C ALA A 319 0.61 4.98 20.79
N GLU A 320 0.09 3.98 21.47
CA GLU A 320 -1.20 4.05 22.17
C GLU A 320 -1.16 5.08 23.30
N SER A 321 -0.12 5.05 24.13
CA SER A 321 0.06 6.01 25.21
C SER A 321 0.18 7.45 24.69
N HIS A 322 0.94 7.64 23.60
CA HIS A 322 1.05 8.93 22.91
C HIS A 322 -0.32 9.41 22.40
N PHE A 323 -1.09 8.52 21.76
CA PHE A 323 -2.44 8.83 21.27
C PHE A 323 -3.36 9.26 22.43
N ASP A 324 -3.32 8.56 23.56
CA ASP A 324 -4.13 8.89 24.72
C ASP A 324 -3.75 10.23 25.34
N ARG A 325 -2.45 10.56 25.42
CA ARG A 325 -1.98 11.86 25.94
C ARG A 325 -2.39 13.01 25.01
N VAL A 326 -2.02 12.90 23.73
CA VAL A 326 -2.13 14.02 22.79
C VAL A 326 -3.56 14.18 22.28
N ILE A 327 -4.23 13.07 21.91
CA ILE A 327 -5.52 13.12 21.22
C ILE A 327 -6.70 13.04 22.19
N VAL A 328 -6.62 12.15 23.21
CA VAL A 328 -7.75 11.95 24.14
C VAL A 328 -7.74 13.00 25.26
N ARG A 329 -6.55 13.29 25.85
CA ARG A 329 -6.43 14.24 26.96
C ARG A 329 -6.08 15.65 26.49
N GLY A 330 -5.59 15.82 25.24
CA GLY A 330 -5.20 17.12 24.71
C GLY A 330 -3.92 17.69 25.33
N GLU A 331 -3.06 16.81 25.87
CA GLU A 331 -1.77 17.18 26.41
C GLU A 331 -0.79 17.53 25.28
N MET A 332 0.18 18.42 25.55
CA MET A 332 1.23 18.72 24.59
C MET A 332 2.15 17.51 24.39
N PRO A 333 2.62 17.23 23.16
CA PRO A 333 3.64 16.22 22.91
C PRO A 333 4.92 16.51 23.70
N GLU A 334 5.63 15.46 24.14
CA GLU A 334 6.91 15.62 24.83
C GLU A 334 8.02 16.15 23.90
N GLU A 335 8.04 15.65 22.65
CA GLU A 335 8.91 16.13 21.60
C GLU A 335 8.11 17.00 20.64
N ILE A 336 8.51 18.25 20.49
CA ILE A 336 7.91 19.21 19.57
C ILE A 336 9.01 19.67 18.62
N GLU A 337 8.79 19.43 17.33
CA GLU A 337 9.71 19.89 16.28
C GLU A 337 9.89 21.40 16.32
N GLU A 338 11.13 21.84 16.10
CA GLU A 338 11.44 23.27 15.99
C GLU A 338 10.97 23.85 14.68
N GLY A 339 10.45 25.08 14.75
CA GLY A 339 10.03 25.86 13.60
C GLY A 339 10.78 27.18 13.58
N HIS A 340 11.71 27.33 12.65
CA HIS A 340 12.49 28.54 12.48
C HIS A 340 11.69 29.63 11.78
N ILE A 341 11.71 30.84 12.31
CA ILE A 341 11.01 31.98 11.71
C ILE A 341 11.90 33.21 11.72
N ALA A 342 11.84 33.99 10.65
CA ALA A 342 12.48 35.30 10.59
C ALA A 342 11.48 36.43 10.89
N SER A 343 11.94 37.45 11.57
CA SER A 343 11.17 38.69 11.79
C SER A 343 11.40 39.71 10.66
N ASP A 344 10.48 40.65 10.51
CA ASP A 344 10.68 41.82 9.67
C ASP A 344 11.63 42.85 10.32
N SER A 345 11.87 43.98 9.64
CA SER A 345 12.75 45.05 10.12
C SER A 345 12.24 45.72 11.39
N GLU A 346 11.00 45.56 11.78
CA GLU A 346 10.37 46.10 12.98
C GLU A 346 10.32 45.08 14.13
N GLY A 347 10.86 43.86 13.91
CA GLY A 347 10.84 42.77 14.88
C GLY A 347 9.46 42.11 15.02
N THR A 348 8.61 42.23 13.98
CA THR A 348 7.26 41.67 13.94
C THR A 348 7.19 40.47 12.98
N VAL A 349 6.24 39.58 13.22
CA VAL A 349 5.94 38.44 12.34
C VAL A 349 4.45 38.38 12.04
N HIS A 350 4.10 38.13 10.79
CA HIS A 350 2.71 37.96 10.36
C HIS A 350 2.28 36.50 10.58
N LEU A 351 1.53 36.23 11.63
CA LEU A 351 1.16 34.87 12.07
C LEU A 351 0.56 34.00 10.95
N PRO A 352 -0.30 34.48 10.02
CA PRO A 352 -0.76 33.70 8.88
C PRO A 352 0.36 33.26 7.93
N ALA A 353 1.45 34.01 7.81
CA ALA A 353 2.61 33.64 7.01
C ALA A 353 3.41 32.52 7.71
N VAL A 354 3.66 32.68 9.02
CA VAL A 354 4.31 31.69 9.87
C VAL A 354 3.55 30.36 9.83
N LEU A 355 2.22 30.37 9.97
CA LEU A 355 1.39 29.17 9.89
C LEU A 355 1.45 28.53 8.51
N SER A 356 1.52 29.33 7.45
CA SER A 356 1.66 28.83 6.09
C SER A 356 3.00 28.12 5.88
N GLU A 357 4.07 28.70 6.39
CA GLU A 357 5.43 28.18 6.27
C GLU A 357 5.64 26.91 7.11
N LEU A 358 5.29 26.94 8.38
CA LEU A 358 5.55 25.85 9.33
C LEU A 358 4.58 24.66 9.19
N PHE A 359 3.34 24.90 8.73
CA PHE A 359 2.31 23.87 8.67
C PHE A 359 1.80 23.55 7.26
N GLY A 360 2.32 24.20 6.23
CA GLY A 360 1.97 23.94 4.84
C GLY A 360 0.51 24.28 4.46
N ILE A 361 -0.14 25.22 5.17
CA ILE A 361 -1.50 25.67 4.89
C ILE A 361 -1.51 26.99 4.13
N SER A 362 -2.61 27.30 3.43
CA SER A 362 -2.74 28.61 2.80
C SER A 362 -2.91 29.72 3.84
N ARG A 363 -2.43 30.93 3.53
CA ARG A 363 -2.63 32.11 4.40
C ARG A 363 -4.10 32.42 4.69
N SER A 364 -4.99 32.10 3.75
CA SER A 364 -6.45 32.26 3.93
C SER A 364 -7.00 31.24 4.92
N GLU A 365 -6.53 30.02 4.90
CA GLU A 365 -6.86 28.97 5.86
C GLU A 365 -6.31 29.30 7.25
N ALA A 366 -5.07 29.79 7.32
CA ALA A 366 -4.45 30.24 8.55
C ALA A 366 -5.30 31.33 9.23
N ARG A 367 -5.75 32.36 8.50
CA ARG A 367 -6.62 33.40 9.03
C ARG A 367 -7.95 32.85 9.57
N ARG A 368 -8.59 31.93 8.85
CA ARG A 368 -9.82 31.28 9.32
C ARG A 368 -9.58 30.49 10.59
N SER A 369 -8.47 29.77 10.68
CA SER A 369 -8.10 28.99 11.87
C SER A 369 -7.84 29.89 13.08
N ILE A 370 -7.17 31.04 12.90
CA ILE A 370 -6.98 32.05 13.96
C ILE A 370 -8.34 32.56 14.44
N SER A 371 -9.19 33.04 13.52
CA SER A 371 -10.51 33.57 13.84
C SER A 371 -11.43 32.58 14.53
N ALA A 372 -11.28 31.26 14.23
CA ALA A 372 -12.02 30.19 14.85
C ALA A 372 -11.43 29.71 16.20
N GLY A 373 -10.37 30.35 16.70
CA GLY A 373 -9.69 29.97 17.96
C GLY A 373 -8.90 28.64 17.85
N GLY A 374 -8.64 28.17 16.62
CA GLY A 374 -7.89 26.95 16.35
C GLY A 374 -6.38 27.10 16.43
N VAL A 375 -5.87 28.31 16.64
CA VAL A 375 -4.44 28.61 16.83
C VAL A 375 -4.18 28.99 18.26
N LYS A 376 -3.18 28.34 18.87
CA LYS A 376 -2.80 28.63 20.27
C LYS A 376 -1.30 28.81 20.37
N LEU A 377 -0.89 29.62 21.34
CA LEU A 377 0.50 29.82 21.76
C LEU A 377 0.61 29.43 23.24
N ASP A 378 1.44 28.43 23.54
CA ASP A 378 1.55 27.79 24.87
C ASP A 378 0.16 27.42 25.46
N GLY A 379 -0.75 26.93 24.62
CA GLY A 379 -2.08 26.49 24.99
C GLY A 379 -3.13 27.62 25.06
N ALA A 380 -2.74 28.90 24.99
CA ALA A 380 -3.66 30.04 24.96
C ALA A 380 -4.06 30.42 23.52
N PRO A 381 -5.36 30.64 23.23
CA PRO A 381 -5.79 31.07 21.90
C PRO A 381 -5.17 32.41 21.50
N VAL A 382 -4.77 32.53 20.23
CA VAL A 382 -4.24 33.76 19.64
C VAL A 382 -5.24 34.27 18.61
N ALA A 383 -5.57 35.56 18.72
CA ALA A 383 -6.48 36.25 17.79
C ALA A 383 -5.75 37.30 16.92
N GLU A 384 -4.59 37.72 17.33
CA GLU A 384 -3.78 38.72 16.65
C GLU A 384 -3.09 38.14 15.42
N LEU A 385 -3.02 38.94 14.35
CA LEU A 385 -2.40 38.53 13.10
C LEU A 385 -0.91 38.88 13.03
N ASP A 386 -0.53 39.94 13.76
CA ASP A 386 0.85 40.44 13.81
C ASP A 386 1.34 40.37 15.27
N LEU A 387 2.46 39.71 15.49
CA LEU A 387 3.02 39.43 16.81
C LEU A 387 4.49 39.88 16.88
N VAL A 388 4.96 40.24 18.06
CA VAL A 388 6.37 40.57 18.28
C VAL A 388 7.19 39.28 18.29
N ALA A 389 8.15 39.17 17.38
CA ALA A 389 8.92 37.92 17.15
C ALA A 389 9.57 37.38 18.43
N ARG A 390 10.25 38.23 19.18
CA ARG A 390 10.91 37.86 20.44
C ARG A 390 9.98 37.28 21.51
N GLU A 391 8.67 37.56 21.43
CA GLU A 391 7.68 37.01 22.35
C GLU A 391 7.24 35.58 21.94
N LEU A 392 7.60 35.16 20.74
CA LEU A 392 7.32 33.86 20.22
C LEU A 392 8.47 32.87 20.47
N ASP A 393 9.69 33.39 20.68
CA ASP A 393 10.86 32.53 20.81
C ASP A 393 10.74 31.57 21.99
N GLY A 394 11.04 30.27 21.72
CA GLY A 394 10.90 29.16 22.65
C GLY A 394 9.44 28.71 22.91
N LYS A 395 8.43 29.47 22.48
CA LYS A 395 7.02 29.10 22.68
C LYS A 395 6.52 28.04 21.72
N VAL A 396 5.48 27.32 22.13
CA VAL A 396 4.85 26.30 21.33
C VAL A 396 3.65 26.88 20.59
N LEU A 397 3.77 26.97 19.26
CA LEU A 397 2.67 27.32 18.35
C LEU A 397 1.90 26.06 18.00
N GLN A 398 0.59 26.08 18.27
CA GLN A 398 -0.32 24.96 18.01
C GLN A 398 -1.34 25.36 16.95
N LEU A 399 -1.55 24.48 15.94
CA LEU A 399 -2.59 24.61 14.93
C LEU A 399 -3.54 23.42 15.01
N GLY A 400 -4.73 23.65 15.56
CA GLY A 400 -5.65 22.55 15.91
C GLY A 400 -5.08 21.65 17.01
N PRO A 401 -5.70 20.46 17.27
CA PRO A 401 -5.30 19.60 18.37
C PRO A 401 -4.03 18.80 18.15
N ARG A 402 -3.47 18.77 16.94
CA ARG A 402 -2.45 17.78 16.54
C ARG A 402 -1.14 18.37 16.03
N ARG A 403 -1.10 19.60 15.58
CA ARG A 403 0.07 20.21 14.96
C ARG A 403 0.72 21.21 15.90
N HIS A 404 1.96 20.95 16.26
CA HIS A 404 2.73 21.75 17.21
C HIS A 404 4.10 22.07 16.60
N ARG A 405 4.63 23.26 16.86
CA ARG A 405 6.00 23.67 16.54
C ARG A 405 6.54 24.54 17.67
N ARG A 406 7.75 24.24 18.12
CA ARG A 406 8.48 25.15 19.01
C ARG A 406 9.12 26.24 18.17
N ILE A 407 8.73 27.46 18.39
CA ILE A 407 9.24 28.61 17.61
C ILE A 407 10.67 28.90 18.01
N ILE A 408 11.54 29.04 17.03
CA ILE A 408 12.90 29.56 17.14
C ILE A 408 12.97 30.78 16.24
N VAL A 409 13.33 31.92 16.83
CA VAL A 409 13.46 33.20 16.09
C VAL A 409 14.91 33.34 15.67
N ASP A 410 15.17 33.39 14.36
CA ASP A 410 16.50 33.52 13.77
C ASP A 410 17.02 34.94 13.78
#